data_32d7c9bf92d14c91fa5a70591dde112d
#
_entry.id   32d7c9bf92d14c91fa5a70591dde112d
#
_cell.length_a   1.000
_cell.length_b   1.000
_cell.length_c   1.000
_cell.angle_alpha   90.00
_cell.angle_beta   90.00
_cell.angle_gamma   90.00
#
_symmetry.space_group_name_H-M   'P 1'
#
loop_
_entity.id
_entity.type
_entity.pdbx_description
1 polymer ?
#
loop_
_entity_poly.entity_id
_entity_poly.type
_entity_poly.pdbx_seq_one_letter_code
_entity_poly.pdbx_strand_id
1 'polypeptide(L)'
;FDIFKPEFIKESVRKFPSEEAPRMRDNFSHINFGWLGYWLPDSTTVGTQPDMLEFVTSRAAAWDCPISIQSNLESFAAHSRTPDNMEVFRRWEEVRARHWLTEEQKEMLKDTKQEHILLVNEKDELELVPYDQIIDVANGSPEVRAFTFHRNNDLYAVYWHISGNKELELPISLKDFILLEDIGKEINGSSAIEGKTVV
;
A
#
# COMPACT_ATOMS: atom_id res chain seq x y z
N PHE A 1 7.00 -4.04 15.94
CA PHE A 1 6.05 -2.94 15.78
C PHE A 1 4.72 -3.36 16.35
N ASP A 2 4.31 -2.74 17.44
CA ASP A 2 2.99 -2.96 18.01
C ASP A 2 2.01 -2.02 17.32
N ILE A 3 1.25 -2.55 16.37
CA ILE A 3 0.53 -1.75 15.41
C ILE A 3 -0.96 -1.90 15.63
N PHE A 4 -1.50 -1.08 16.52
CA PHE A 4 -2.94 -1.01 16.76
C PHE A 4 -3.68 -0.09 15.78
N LYS A 5 -2.94 0.73 15.01
CA LYS A 5 -3.51 1.63 13.98
C LYS A 5 -2.56 1.76 12.80
N PRO A 6 -3.10 1.94 11.58
CA PRO A 6 -2.31 2.15 10.37
C PRO A 6 -1.28 3.27 10.49
N GLU A 7 -1.66 4.36 11.14
CA GLU A 7 -0.82 5.55 11.31
C GLU A 7 0.44 5.24 12.13
N PHE A 8 0.36 4.34 13.10
CA PHE A 8 1.51 3.91 13.89
C PHE A 8 2.56 3.17 13.07
N ILE A 9 2.15 2.41 12.06
CA ILE A 9 3.11 1.72 11.17
C ILE A 9 4.00 2.74 10.49
N LYS A 10 3.40 3.71 9.82
CA LYS A 10 4.12 4.72 9.05
C LYS A 10 4.99 5.59 9.96
N GLU A 11 4.48 6.01 11.10
CA GLU A 11 5.24 6.80 12.07
C GLU A 11 6.43 6.01 12.64
N SER A 12 6.21 4.77 13.06
CA SER A 12 7.27 3.90 13.57
C SER A 12 8.35 3.64 12.52
N VAL A 13 7.97 3.40 11.27
CA VAL A 13 8.92 3.19 10.18
C VAL A 13 9.66 4.49 9.84
N ARG A 14 9.01 5.66 9.90
CA ARG A 14 9.68 6.95 9.70
C ARG A 14 10.76 7.21 10.73
N LYS A 15 10.52 6.82 11.97
CA LYS A 15 11.47 7.01 13.07
C LYS A 15 12.58 5.95 13.06
N PHE A 16 12.20 4.70 12.94
CA PHE A 16 13.08 3.56 13.06
C PHE A 16 14.22 3.51 12.01
N PRO A 17 14.00 3.69 10.71
CA PRO A 17 15.09 3.65 9.73
C PRO A 17 16.14 4.71 9.95
N SER A 18 15.76 5.92 10.36
CA SER A 18 16.73 7.01 10.54
C SER A 18 17.64 6.77 11.74
N GLU A 19 17.16 6.09 12.79
CA GLU A 19 17.89 5.90 14.04
C GLU A 19 18.60 4.54 14.09
N GLU A 20 17.97 3.46 13.62
CA GLU A 20 18.43 2.09 13.89
C GLU A 20 18.90 1.31 12.65
N ALA A 21 18.32 1.54 11.48
CA ALA A 21 18.69 0.76 10.29
C ALA A 21 20.19 0.87 9.92
N PRO A 22 20.86 2.03 10.05
CA PRO A 22 22.29 2.12 9.84
C PRO A 22 23.12 1.20 10.74
N ARG A 23 22.65 0.99 11.97
CA ARG A 23 23.30 0.08 12.94
C ARG A 23 23.03 -1.40 12.67
N MET A 24 21.90 -1.69 12.00
CA MET A 24 21.50 -3.05 11.69
C MET A 24 22.35 -3.68 10.59
N ARG A 25 22.82 -2.90 9.62
CA ARG A 25 23.64 -3.40 8.50
C ARG A 25 24.93 -4.07 8.96
N ASP A 26 25.53 -3.60 10.04
CA ASP A 26 26.82 -4.06 10.53
C ASP A 26 26.72 -5.15 11.62
N ASN A 27 25.52 -5.55 11.98
CA ASN A 27 25.29 -6.49 13.06
C ASN A 27 24.48 -7.72 12.59
N PHE A 28 25.10 -8.88 12.64
CA PHE A 28 24.48 -10.15 12.26
C PHE A 28 23.14 -10.44 12.93
N SER A 29 22.90 -9.94 14.14
CA SER A 29 21.63 -10.09 14.83
C SER A 29 20.48 -9.24 14.25
N HIS A 30 20.79 -8.31 13.36
CA HIS A 30 19.85 -7.35 12.78
C HIS A 30 19.55 -7.61 11.31
N ILE A 31 19.34 -8.85 10.94
CA ILE A 31 19.01 -9.26 9.58
C ILE A 31 17.53 -9.04 9.23
N ASN A 32 16.71 -8.60 10.17
CA ASN A 32 15.27 -8.42 9.99
C ASN A 32 14.88 -6.97 10.28
N PHE A 33 14.15 -6.33 9.35
CA PHE A 33 13.69 -4.95 9.48
C PHE A 33 12.70 -4.76 10.64
N GLY A 34 11.94 -5.79 10.96
CA GLY A 34 11.00 -5.82 12.06
C GLY A 34 9.90 -6.84 11.89
N TRP A 35 9.04 -6.94 12.89
CA TRP A 35 7.87 -7.80 12.87
C TRP A 35 6.63 -6.94 12.67
N LEU A 36 5.93 -7.18 11.59
CA LEU A 36 4.68 -6.52 11.25
C LEU A 36 3.51 -7.33 11.81
N GLY A 37 2.74 -6.74 12.71
CA GLY A 37 1.48 -7.36 13.17
C GLY A 37 0.46 -7.43 12.03
N TYR A 38 -0.26 -8.52 11.94
CA TYR A 38 -1.31 -8.74 10.96
C TYR A 38 -2.66 -8.75 11.64
N TRP A 39 -3.40 -7.65 11.49
CA TRP A 39 -4.63 -7.39 12.23
C TRP A 39 -5.85 -7.47 11.32
N LEU A 40 -6.92 -8.06 11.85
CA LEU A 40 -8.23 -8.01 11.21
C LEU A 40 -8.86 -6.63 11.42
N PRO A 41 -9.64 -6.13 10.46
CA PRO A 41 -10.48 -4.96 10.68
C PRO A 41 -11.51 -5.22 11.78
N ASP A 42 -11.70 -4.22 12.67
CA ASP A 42 -12.75 -4.22 13.70
C ASP A 42 -13.23 -2.78 13.98
N SER A 43 -14.03 -2.58 15.02
CA SER A 43 -14.55 -1.25 15.38
C SER A 43 -13.48 -0.23 15.82
N THR A 44 -12.25 -0.67 16.07
CA THR A 44 -11.14 0.15 16.58
C THR A 44 -10.01 0.32 15.59
N THR A 45 -9.89 -0.55 14.59
CA THR A 45 -8.83 -0.54 13.59
C THR A 45 -9.33 -0.96 12.20
N VAL A 46 -8.76 -0.36 11.17
CA VAL A 46 -8.98 -0.76 9.78
C VAL A 46 -8.24 -2.07 9.42
N GLY A 47 -7.49 -2.64 10.35
CA GLY A 47 -6.68 -3.82 10.12
C GLY A 47 -5.48 -3.56 9.19
N THR A 48 -4.74 -4.61 8.88
CA THR A 48 -3.59 -4.53 7.99
C THR A 48 -4.05 -4.41 6.54
N GLN A 49 -3.75 -3.30 5.88
CA GLN A 49 -4.17 -3.01 4.51
C GLN A 49 -2.97 -3.04 3.54
N PRO A 50 -3.20 -3.27 2.23
CA PRO A 50 -2.13 -3.36 1.22
C PRO A 50 -1.18 -2.15 1.20
N ASP A 51 -1.69 -0.93 1.33
CA ASP A 51 -0.88 0.29 1.34
C ASP A 51 0.09 0.38 2.53
N MET A 52 -0.30 -0.19 3.68
CA MET A 52 0.60 -0.26 4.83
C MET A 52 1.76 -1.21 4.58
N LEU A 53 1.48 -2.33 3.93
CA LEU A 53 2.51 -3.27 3.51
C LEU A 53 3.42 -2.66 2.45
N GLU A 54 2.87 -2.01 1.42
CA GLU A 54 3.66 -1.26 0.42
C GLU A 54 4.63 -0.30 1.11
N PHE A 55 4.13 0.48 2.06
CA PHE A 55 4.95 1.44 2.79
C PHE A 55 6.09 0.78 3.56
N VAL A 56 5.81 -0.26 4.34
CA VAL A 56 6.80 -0.89 5.23
C VAL A 56 7.80 -1.72 4.44
N THR A 57 7.32 -2.55 3.50
CA THR A 57 8.18 -3.45 2.73
C THR A 57 9.07 -2.72 1.72
N SER A 58 8.60 -1.58 1.16
CA SER A 58 9.44 -0.72 0.32
C SER A 58 10.64 -0.16 1.10
N ARG A 59 10.43 0.24 2.36
CA ARG A 59 11.53 0.73 3.22
C ARG A 59 12.45 -0.41 3.65
N ALA A 60 11.91 -1.56 3.97
CA ALA A 60 12.72 -2.75 4.25
C ALA A 60 13.62 -3.10 3.05
N ALA A 61 13.08 -3.10 1.85
CA ALA A 61 13.84 -3.33 0.61
C ALA A 61 14.90 -2.26 0.37
N ALA A 62 14.59 -0.98 0.64
CA ALA A 62 15.56 0.12 0.51
C ALA A 62 16.77 -0.03 1.45
N TRP A 63 16.58 -0.64 2.61
CA TRP A 63 17.64 -0.95 3.57
C TRP A 63 18.23 -2.37 3.39
N ASP A 64 17.87 -3.09 2.33
CA ASP A 64 18.25 -4.48 2.08
C ASP A 64 17.90 -5.45 3.24
N CYS A 65 16.91 -5.11 4.03
CA CYS A 65 16.48 -5.88 5.19
C CYS A 65 15.21 -6.69 4.86
N PRO A 66 15.17 -7.99 5.16
CA PRO A 66 13.91 -8.74 5.15
C PRO A 66 12.99 -8.26 6.27
N ILE A 67 11.71 -8.51 6.12
CA ILE A 67 10.70 -8.19 7.13
C ILE A 67 9.87 -9.42 7.44
N SER A 68 9.38 -9.55 8.66
CA SER A 68 8.52 -10.66 9.10
C SER A 68 7.11 -10.20 9.39
N ILE A 69 6.14 -11.09 9.16
CA ILE A 69 4.75 -10.90 9.58
C ILE A 69 4.49 -11.78 10.80
N GLN A 70 3.95 -11.17 11.85
CA GLN A 70 3.47 -11.87 13.04
C GLN A 70 1.96 -12.07 12.95
N SER A 71 1.54 -13.30 12.77
CA SER A 71 0.13 -13.67 12.65
C SER A 71 -0.07 -15.17 12.95
N ASN A 72 -1.31 -15.60 12.79
CA ASN A 72 -1.71 -17.01 12.79
C ASN A 72 -2.54 -17.33 11.53
N LEU A 73 -2.72 -18.61 11.23
CA LEU A 73 -3.42 -19.05 10.02
C LEU A 73 -4.89 -18.63 10.01
N GLU A 74 -5.52 -18.53 11.16
CA GLU A 74 -6.92 -18.12 11.28
C GLU A 74 -7.10 -16.66 10.87
N SER A 75 -6.19 -15.77 11.32
CA SER A 75 -6.19 -14.36 10.94
C SER A 75 -5.95 -14.19 9.44
N PHE A 76 -5.02 -14.94 8.85
CA PHE A 76 -4.81 -14.92 7.40
C PHE A 76 -6.04 -15.38 6.62
N ALA A 77 -6.72 -16.42 7.10
CA ALA A 77 -7.92 -16.94 6.44
C ALA A 77 -9.13 -16.00 6.58
N ALA A 78 -9.23 -15.28 7.68
CA ALA A 78 -10.35 -14.40 7.98
C ALA A 78 -10.24 -13.01 7.33
N HIS A 79 -9.03 -12.53 7.03
CA HIS A 79 -8.84 -11.21 6.45
C HIS A 79 -9.10 -11.20 4.94
N SER A 80 -10.10 -10.44 4.49
CA SER A 80 -10.53 -10.41 3.09
C SER A 80 -9.44 -9.95 2.11
N ARG A 81 -8.49 -9.15 2.57
CA ARG A 81 -7.35 -8.63 1.77
C ARG A 81 -6.07 -9.44 1.90
N THR A 82 -6.11 -10.64 2.47
CA THR A 82 -4.91 -11.47 2.59
C THR A 82 -4.26 -11.77 1.24
N PRO A 83 -4.97 -12.09 0.15
CA PRO A 83 -4.33 -12.29 -1.15
C PRO A 83 -3.53 -11.07 -1.61
N ASP A 84 -4.12 -9.87 -1.54
CA ASP A 84 -3.46 -8.61 -1.93
C ASP A 84 -2.27 -8.31 -1.03
N ASN A 85 -2.45 -8.44 0.29
CA ASN A 85 -1.42 -8.21 1.28
C ASN A 85 -0.19 -9.12 1.06
N MET A 86 -0.43 -10.40 0.78
CA MET A 86 0.65 -11.35 0.54
C MET A 86 1.32 -11.12 -0.82
N GLU A 87 0.59 -10.66 -1.82
CA GLU A 87 1.17 -10.31 -3.12
C GLU A 87 2.08 -9.08 -3.01
N VAL A 88 1.67 -8.04 -2.29
CA VAL A 88 2.53 -6.88 -2.00
C VAL A 88 3.82 -7.33 -1.30
N PHE A 89 3.67 -8.12 -0.25
CA PHE A 89 4.80 -8.64 0.52
C PHE A 89 5.76 -9.46 -0.37
N ARG A 90 5.22 -10.36 -1.18
CA ARG A 90 5.99 -11.20 -2.11
C ARG A 90 6.79 -10.36 -3.11
N ARG A 91 6.18 -9.35 -3.73
CA ARG A 91 6.84 -8.49 -4.72
C ARG A 91 8.02 -7.74 -4.13
N TRP A 92 7.85 -7.13 -2.97
CA TRP A 92 8.94 -6.39 -2.33
C TRP A 92 10.07 -7.29 -1.83
N GLU A 93 9.77 -8.46 -1.31
CA GLU A 93 10.80 -9.43 -0.95
C GLU A 93 11.54 -9.97 -2.18
N GLU A 94 10.85 -10.16 -3.30
CA GLU A 94 11.48 -10.52 -4.56
C GLU A 94 12.40 -9.41 -5.07
N VAL A 95 11.96 -8.16 -5.07
CA VAL A 95 12.74 -6.98 -5.42
C VAL A 95 14.01 -6.88 -4.57
N ARG A 96 13.87 -7.04 -3.26
CA ARG A 96 14.99 -7.06 -2.33
C ARG A 96 15.96 -8.21 -2.61
N ALA A 97 15.45 -9.42 -2.73
CA ALA A 97 16.26 -10.63 -2.92
C ALA A 97 17.02 -10.64 -4.27
N ARG A 98 16.44 -10.03 -5.29
CA ARG A 98 17.06 -9.90 -6.62
C ARG A 98 17.95 -8.67 -6.77
N HIS A 99 18.08 -7.82 -5.75
CA HIS A 99 18.78 -6.54 -5.84
C HIS A 99 18.31 -5.69 -7.03
N TRP A 100 16.99 -5.65 -7.24
CA TRP A 100 16.37 -4.98 -8.39
C TRP A 100 16.46 -3.45 -8.31
N LEU A 101 16.43 -2.89 -7.11
CA LEU A 101 16.51 -1.44 -6.87
C LEU A 101 17.93 -0.93 -7.13
N THR A 102 18.03 0.19 -7.85
CA THR A 102 19.27 0.96 -7.93
C THR A 102 19.55 1.67 -6.60
N GLU A 103 20.76 2.13 -6.37
CA GLU A 103 21.09 2.89 -5.15
C GLU A 103 20.29 4.20 -5.07
N GLU A 104 20.04 4.87 -6.20
CA GLU A 104 19.20 6.07 -6.26
C GLU A 104 17.75 5.77 -5.86
N GLN A 105 17.18 4.66 -6.32
CA GLN A 105 15.86 4.22 -5.93
C GLN A 105 15.80 3.85 -4.44
N LYS A 106 16.83 3.20 -3.90
CA LYS A 106 16.91 2.93 -2.46
C LYS A 106 16.95 4.21 -1.64
N GLU A 107 17.77 5.21 -2.03
CA GLU A 107 17.80 6.51 -1.34
C GLU A 107 16.46 7.24 -1.42
N MET A 108 15.81 7.20 -2.57
CA MET A 108 14.45 7.76 -2.75
C MET A 108 13.43 7.09 -1.83
N LEU A 109 13.45 5.77 -1.71
CA LEU A 109 12.54 5.01 -0.85
C LEU A 109 12.83 5.18 0.65
N LYS A 110 14.03 5.58 1.02
CA LYS A 110 14.38 5.96 2.40
C LYS A 110 13.75 7.30 2.81
N ASP A 111 13.45 8.18 1.84
CA ASP A 111 12.62 9.35 2.10
C ASP A 111 11.19 8.91 2.38
N THR A 112 10.74 9.18 3.59
CA THR A 112 9.43 8.72 4.07
C THR A 112 8.28 9.67 3.75
N LYS A 113 8.53 10.75 3.02
CA LYS A 113 7.52 11.74 2.64
C LYS A 113 6.73 11.31 1.41
N GLN A 114 7.42 10.66 0.46
CA GLN A 114 6.79 10.13 -0.75
C GLN A 114 6.62 8.61 -0.64
N GLU A 115 5.42 8.13 -0.86
CA GLU A 115 5.11 6.71 -0.89
C GLU A 115 5.19 6.18 -2.32
N HIS A 116 5.58 4.91 -2.47
CA HIS A 116 5.75 4.25 -3.76
C HIS A 116 5.15 2.86 -3.73
N ILE A 117 4.60 2.46 -4.87
CA ILE A 117 4.09 1.11 -5.12
C ILE A 117 4.88 0.43 -6.23
N LEU A 118 4.85 -0.89 -6.23
CA LEU A 118 5.32 -1.72 -7.33
C LEU A 118 4.14 -2.14 -8.19
N LEU A 119 4.08 -1.62 -9.41
CA LEU A 119 3.16 -2.08 -10.43
C LEU A 119 3.81 -3.19 -11.25
N VAL A 120 2.99 -4.06 -11.80
CA VAL A 120 3.38 -5.05 -12.81
C VAL A 120 2.73 -4.65 -14.12
N ASN A 121 3.52 -4.46 -15.15
CA ASN A 121 3.00 -4.10 -16.46
C ASN A 121 2.55 -5.35 -17.25
N GLU A 122 2.05 -5.14 -18.48
CA GLU A 122 1.58 -6.22 -19.36
C GLU A 122 2.68 -7.21 -19.81
N LYS A 123 3.95 -6.85 -19.57
CA LYS A 123 5.12 -7.70 -19.89
C LYS A 123 5.69 -8.41 -18.67
N ASP A 124 4.97 -8.40 -17.56
CA ASP A 124 5.43 -8.90 -16.26
C ASP A 124 6.70 -8.17 -15.73
N GLU A 125 6.92 -6.92 -16.16
CA GLU A 125 8.01 -6.10 -15.65
C GLU A 125 7.53 -5.23 -14.49
N LEU A 126 8.39 -5.05 -13.48
CA LEU A 126 8.11 -4.20 -12.33
C LEU A 126 8.36 -2.72 -12.65
N GLU A 127 7.44 -1.88 -12.21
CA GLU A 127 7.55 -0.43 -12.29
C GLU A 127 7.40 0.18 -10.89
N LEU A 128 8.36 1.01 -10.49
CA LEU A 128 8.29 1.76 -9.23
C LEU A 128 7.60 3.09 -9.47
N VAL A 129 6.45 3.30 -8.85
CA VAL A 129 5.59 4.45 -9.11
C VAL A 129 5.25 5.18 -7.81
N PRO A 130 5.42 6.50 -7.72
CA PRO A 130 4.94 7.28 -6.59
C PRO A 130 3.42 7.33 -6.56
N TYR A 131 2.83 7.31 -5.36
CA TYR A 131 1.39 7.44 -5.18
C TYR A 131 1.05 8.37 -4.03
N ASP A 132 -0.16 8.90 -4.04
CA ASP A 132 -0.70 9.77 -3.02
C ASP A 132 -2.02 9.22 -2.49
N GLN A 133 -2.18 9.27 -1.16
CA GLN A 133 -3.44 8.88 -0.53
C GLN A 133 -4.49 9.98 -0.66
N ILE A 134 -5.71 9.62 -1.06
CA ILE A 134 -6.87 10.52 -1.00
C ILE A 134 -7.48 10.41 0.41
N ILE A 135 -7.33 11.46 1.21
CA ILE A 135 -7.70 11.43 2.63
C ILE A 135 -9.22 11.60 2.84
N ASP A 136 -9.86 12.44 2.02
CA ASP A 136 -11.26 12.84 2.22
C ASP A 136 -12.26 12.05 1.35
N VAL A 137 -11.96 10.80 1.04
CA VAL A 137 -12.90 9.92 0.33
C VAL A 137 -14.09 9.56 1.20
N ALA A 138 -15.24 9.42 0.58
CA ALA A 138 -16.48 9.01 1.24
C ALA A 138 -16.77 9.82 2.52
N ASN A 139 -16.57 11.14 2.46
CA ASN A 139 -16.71 12.05 3.61
C ASN A 139 -15.79 11.72 4.79
N GLY A 140 -14.56 11.29 4.52
CA GLY A 140 -13.57 10.93 5.53
C GLY A 140 -13.86 9.61 6.24
N SER A 141 -14.70 8.75 5.66
CA SER A 141 -14.98 7.42 6.21
C SER A 141 -13.73 6.55 6.23
N PRO A 142 -13.36 5.95 7.37
CA PRO A 142 -12.23 5.02 7.42
C PRO A 142 -12.51 3.68 6.71
N GLU A 143 -13.75 3.44 6.29
CA GLU A 143 -14.18 2.21 5.63
C GLU A 143 -13.75 2.13 4.16
N VAL A 144 -13.32 3.25 3.56
CA VAL A 144 -12.84 3.32 2.19
C VAL A 144 -11.40 3.80 2.18
N ARG A 145 -10.56 3.13 1.42
CA ARG A 145 -9.21 3.59 1.12
C ARG A 145 -9.11 3.90 -0.37
N ALA A 146 -8.47 5.03 -0.68
CA ALA A 146 -8.29 5.46 -2.06
C ALA A 146 -6.95 6.13 -2.25
N PHE A 147 -6.35 5.91 -3.41
CA PHE A 147 -5.02 6.38 -3.78
C PHE A 147 -5.00 6.78 -5.24
N THR A 148 -4.14 7.73 -5.57
CA THR A 148 -3.90 8.15 -6.95
C THR A 148 -2.44 7.98 -7.33
N PHE A 149 -2.20 7.67 -8.60
CA PHE A 149 -0.86 7.65 -9.18
C PHE A 149 -0.93 8.01 -10.68
N HIS A 150 0.17 8.50 -11.21
CA HIS A 150 0.32 8.77 -12.64
C HIS A 150 1.14 7.68 -13.32
N ARG A 151 0.68 7.21 -14.48
CA ARG A 151 1.39 6.29 -15.35
C ARG A 151 1.10 6.64 -16.81
N ASN A 152 2.15 6.76 -17.64
CA ASN A 152 2.04 7.05 -19.07
C ASN A 152 1.20 8.30 -19.40
N ASN A 153 1.28 9.35 -18.58
CA ASN A 153 0.50 10.59 -18.63
C ASN A 153 -0.98 10.47 -18.24
N ASP A 154 -1.44 9.29 -17.89
CA ASP A 154 -2.78 9.09 -17.37
C ASP A 154 -2.78 9.11 -15.84
N LEU A 155 -3.88 9.60 -15.26
CA LEU A 155 -4.15 9.56 -13.83
C LEU A 155 -4.98 8.33 -13.52
N TYR A 156 -4.50 7.54 -12.61
CA TYR A 156 -5.21 6.37 -12.07
C TYR A 156 -5.65 6.66 -10.65
N ALA A 157 -6.83 6.15 -10.30
CA ALA A 157 -7.28 6.05 -8.93
C ALA A 157 -7.61 4.59 -8.61
N VAL A 158 -7.10 4.09 -7.50
CA VAL A 158 -7.44 2.78 -6.97
C VAL A 158 -8.11 2.95 -5.62
N TYR A 159 -9.19 2.21 -5.39
CA TYR A 159 -9.91 2.27 -4.12
C TYR A 159 -10.47 0.89 -3.75
N TRP A 160 -10.70 0.71 -2.46
CA TRP A 160 -11.38 -0.48 -1.94
C TRP A 160 -12.11 -0.19 -0.64
N HIS A 161 -13.13 -0.99 -0.38
CA HIS A 161 -13.83 -0.99 0.89
C HIS A 161 -13.15 -1.93 1.88
N ILE A 162 -12.94 -1.45 3.11
CA ILE A 162 -12.52 -2.27 4.24
C ILE A 162 -13.74 -2.98 4.81
N SER A 163 -14.86 -2.25 4.89
CA SER A 163 -16.17 -2.76 5.30
C SER A 163 -17.27 -1.93 4.62
N GLY A 164 -18.45 -2.52 4.54
CA GLY A 164 -19.59 -1.82 3.94
C GLY A 164 -19.48 -1.62 2.42
N ASN A 165 -20.20 -0.64 1.91
CA ASN A 165 -20.31 -0.28 0.49
C ASN A 165 -20.54 1.22 0.32
N LYS A 166 -19.70 2.03 0.96
CA LYS A 166 -19.76 3.49 0.83
C LYS A 166 -19.47 3.92 -0.60
N GLU A 167 -20.24 4.87 -1.07
CA GLU A 167 -20.01 5.52 -2.36
C GLU A 167 -18.76 6.40 -2.32
N LEU A 168 -18.00 6.39 -3.39
CA LEU A 168 -16.85 7.26 -3.62
C LEU A 168 -17.28 8.40 -4.54
N GLU A 169 -17.22 9.63 -4.05
CA GLU A 169 -17.44 10.82 -4.86
C GLU A 169 -16.11 11.29 -5.48
N LEU A 170 -16.06 11.33 -6.82
CA LEU A 170 -14.91 11.83 -7.56
C LEU A 170 -15.22 13.22 -8.14
N PRO A 171 -14.34 14.21 -8.00
CA PRO A 171 -14.52 15.56 -8.53
C PRO A 171 -14.23 15.63 -10.04
N ILE A 172 -14.66 14.63 -10.79
CA ILE A 172 -14.46 14.50 -12.24
C ILE A 172 -15.79 14.20 -12.94
N SER A 173 -15.87 14.50 -14.22
CA SER A 173 -17.04 14.19 -15.03
C SER A 173 -17.09 12.72 -15.39
N LEU A 174 -18.29 12.15 -15.36
CA LEU A 174 -18.55 10.74 -15.71
C LEU A 174 -17.96 10.31 -17.07
N LYS A 175 -17.90 11.24 -18.03
CA LYS A 175 -17.37 10.98 -19.38
C LYS A 175 -15.84 11.03 -19.46
N ASP A 176 -15.17 11.46 -18.41
CA ASP A 176 -13.72 11.71 -18.39
C ASP A 176 -12.94 10.59 -17.69
N PHE A 177 -13.59 9.47 -17.37
CA PHE A 177 -12.94 8.32 -16.74
C PHE A 177 -13.54 6.99 -17.19
N ILE A 178 -12.80 5.90 -16.93
CA ILE A 178 -13.22 4.51 -17.14
C ILE A 178 -13.12 3.80 -15.78
N LEU A 179 -14.18 3.09 -15.39
CA LEU A 179 -14.19 2.26 -14.21
C LEU A 179 -13.78 0.83 -14.56
N LEU A 180 -12.79 0.31 -13.85
CA LEU A 180 -12.25 -1.04 -14.07
C LEU A 180 -12.40 -1.89 -12.80
N GLU A 181 -12.68 -3.17 -12.96
CA GLU A 181 -12.49 -4.17 -11.91
C GLU A 181 -10.98 -4.41 -11.68
N ASP A 182 -10.64 -5.10 -10.61
CA ASP A 182 -9.27 -5.45 -10.22
C ASP A 182 -8.44 -6.16 -11.31
N ILE A 183 -9.10 -6.87 -12.21
CA ILE A 183 -8.47 -7.52 -13.37
C ILE A 183 -8.47 -6.66 -14.65
N GLY A 184 -8.81 -5.36 -14.54
CA GLY A 184 -8.82 -4.43 -15.67
C GLY A 184 -10.01 -4.52 -16.61
N LYS A 185 -11.07 -5.22 -16.23
CA LYS A 185 -12.31 -5.28 -17.01
C LYS A 185 -13.17 -4.06 -16.76
N GLU A 186 -13.58 -3.37 -17.81
CA GLU A 186 -14.49 -2.23 -17.71
C GLU A 186 -15.87 -2.65 -17.15
N ILE A 187 -16.35 -1.87 -16.19
CA ILE A 187 -17.67 -2.08 -15.56
C ILE A 187 -18.50 -0.80 -15.56
N ASN A 188 -19.82 -0.98 -15.49
CA ASN A 188 -20.80 0.09 -15.38
C ASN A 188 -21.31 0.12 -13.92
N GLY A 189 -20.69 0.92 -13.08
CA GLY A 189 -21.07 1.05 -11.66
C GLY A 189 -21.05 2.48 -11.17
N SER A 190 -21.15 3.44 -12.11
CA SER A 190 -21.03 4.86 -11.78
C SER A 190 -22.26 5.67 -12.19
N SER A 191 -22.51 6.75 -11.47
CA SER A 191 -23.56 7.72 -11.77
C SER A 191 -23.04 9.15 -11.56
N ALA A 192 -23.70 10.13 -12.20
CA ALA A 192 -23.35 11.54 -12.01
C ALA A 192 -24.35 12.18 -11.05
N ILE A 193 -23.84 12.84 -10.01
CA ILE A 193 -24.63 13.62 -9.04
C ILE A 193 -23.98 15.00 -8.90
N GLU A 194 -24.75 16.07 -9.16
CA GLU A 194 -24.30 17.47 -9.00
C GLU A 194 -22.94 17.79 -9.67
N GLY A 195 -22.68 17.20 -10.83
CA GLY A 195 -21.43 17.43 -11.56
C GLY A 195 -20.21 16.61 -11.06
N LYS A 196 -20.40 15.78 -10.08
CA LYS A 196 -19.42 14.79 -9.61
C LYS A 196 -19.78 13.39 -10.10
N THR A 197 -18.80 12.52 -10.16
CA THR A 197 -19.01 11.09 -10.41
C THR A 197 -19.06 10.32 -9.09
N VAL A 198 -20.05 9.45 -8.98
CA VAL A 198 -20.22 8.52 -7.85
C VAL A 198 -19.98 7.11 -8.33
N VAL A 199 -19.10 6.37 -7.63
CA VAL A 199 -18.74 4.98 -7.90
C VAL A 199 -18.85 4.12 -6.65
#